data_2c9913abd049f8ccb218bcad436d0916
#
_entry.id   2c9913abd049f8ccb218bcad436d0916
#
_cell.length_a   1.000
_cell.length_b   1.000
_cell.length_c   1.000
_cell.angle_alpha   90.00
_cell.angle_beta   90.00
_cell.angle_gamma   90.00
#
_symmetry.space_group_name_H-M   'P 1'
#
loop_
_entity.id
_entity.type
_entity.pdbx_description
1 polymer ?
#
loop_
_entity_poly.entity_id
_entity_poly.type
_entity_poly.pdbx_seq_one_letter_code
_entity_poly.pdbx_strand_id
1 'polypeptide(L)'
;IFLHSRSHTHSYLNQLPMKFDFQDLTVYKKAKTFHVACKYIIRNNKLDKYVNDQLGRASFSIPLNIAEGSGKFSKKDRKNYFTTARASLFECIAVLDILSDENEISKDEAKKLMKDADELSRMLYAMIKNLS
;
A
#
# COMPACT_ATOMS: atom_id res chain seq x y z
N ILE A 1 -9.81 -15.17 -22.43
CA ILE A 1 -9.76 -16.11 -21.32
C ILE A 1 -8.96 -15.54 -20.18
N PHE A 2 -7.74 -15.17 -20.45
CA PHE A 2 -6.87 -14.58 -19.45
C PHE A 2 -7.28 -13.16 -19.07
N LEU A 3 -8.19 -12.61 -19.84
CA LEU A 3 -8.68 -11.27 -19.61
C LEU A 3 -9.76 -11.21 -18.54
N HIS A 4 -10.08 -12.37 -17.99
CA HIS A 4 -10.98 -12.41 -16.85
C HIS A 4 -10.39 -11.54 -15.75
N SER A 5 -11.22 -11.10 -14.90
CA SER A 5 -10.87 -10.11 -13.91
C SER A 5 -9.65 -10.51 -13.07
N ARG A 6 -8.95 -9.50 -12.59
CA ARG A 6 -7.87 -9.69 -11.64
C ARG A 6 -8.34 -10.37 -10.36
N SER A 7 -9.58 -10.13 -9.98
CA SER A 7 -10.15 -10.80 -8.81
C SER A 7 -10.24 -12.31 -8.99
N HIS A 8 -10.48 -12.76 -10.23
CA HIS A 8 -10.50 -14.18 -10.54
C HIS A 8 -9.11 -14.81 -10.37
N THR A 9 -8.06 -14.14 -10.87
CA THR A 9 -6.67 -14.57 -10.70
C THR A 9 -6.28 -14.59 -9.22
N HIS A 10 -6.69 -13.56 -8.48
CA HIS A 10 -6.42 -13.48 -7.04
C HIS A 10 -7.08 -14.64 -6.30
N SER A 11 -8.34 -14.96 -6.63
CA SER A 11 -9.04 -16.09 -6.04
C SER A 11 -8.33 -17.41 -6.32
N TYR A 12 -7.81 -17.58 -7.53
CA TYR A 12 -7.06 -18.77 -7.90
C TYR A 12 -5.79 -18.94 -7.06
N LEU A 13 -5.03 -17.86 -6.87
CA LEU A 13 -3.83 -17.89 -6.03
C LEU A 13 -4.15 -18.28 -4.59
N ASN A 14 -5.28 -17.82 -4.06
CA ASN A 14 -5.70 -18.17 -2.71
C ASN A 14 -6.09 -19.63 -2.56
N GLN A 15 -6.39 -20.32 -3.66
CA GLN A 15 -6.76 -21.73 -3.67
C GLN A 15 -5.58 -22.67 -3.87
N LEU A 16 -4.40 -22.14 -4.15
CA LEU A 16 -3.20 -22.97 -4.33
C LEU A 16 -2.85 -23.66 -3.02
N PRO A 17 -2.36 -24.93 -3.09
CA PRO A 17 -1.97 -25.67 -1.88
C PRO A 17 -0.81 -25.01 -1.13
N MET A 18 0.06 -24.26 -1.84
CA MET A 18 1.15 -23.54 -1.22
C MET A 18 0.80 -22.07 -1.09
N LYS A 19 1.13 -21.52 0.06
CA LYS A 19 0.91 -20.12 0.38
C LYS A 19 2.24 -19.55 0.86
N PHE A 20 2.55 -18.32 0.41
CA PHE A 20 3.75 -17.64 0.87
C PHE A 20 3.45 -16.93 2.19
N ASP A 21 4.40 -16.98 3.13
CA ASP A 21 4.19 -16.49 4.49
C ASP A 21 3.77 -15.02 4.54
N PHE A 22 4.34 -14.16 3.68
CA PHE A 22 4.00 -12.74 3.70
C PHE A 22 2.52 -12.49 3.42
N GLN A 23 1.85 -13.39 2.72
CA GLN A 23 0.42 -13.25 2.38
C GLN A 23 -0.47 -13.26 3.63
N ASP A 24 0.00 -13.84 4.73
CA ASP A 24 -0.73 -13.88 6.00
C ASP A 24 -0.41 -12.71 6.91
N LEU A 25 0.60 -11.92 6.59
CA LEU A 25 0.95 -10.76 7.42
C LEU A 25 -0.16 -9.72 7.38
N THR A 26 -0.61 -9.30 8.56
CA THR A 26 -1.64 -8.27 8.68
C THR A 26 -1.20 -6.98 8.02
N VAL A 27 0.07 -6.59 8.16
CA VAL A 27 0.60 -5.36 7.54
C VAL A 27 0.52 -5.43 6.02
N TYR A 28 0.80 -6.59 5.44
CA TYR A 28 0.70 -6.78 3.98
C TYR A 28 -0.76 -6.64 3.52
N LYS A 29 -1.69 -7.29 4.22
CA LYS A 29 -3.12 -7.20 3.90
C LYS A 29 -3.64 -5.77 3.98
N LYS A 30 -3.23 -5.04 5.02
CA LYS A 30 -3.61 -3.63 5.18
C LYS A 30 -2.98 -2.75 4.11
N ALA A 31 -1.76 -3.04 3.70
CA ALA A 31 -1.10 -2.31 2.61
C ALA A 31 -1.84 -2.50 1.29
N LYS A 32 -2.29 -3.73 0.99
CA LYS A 32 -3.10 -3.99 -0.20
C LYS A 32 -4.43 -3.24 -0.15
N THR A 33 -5.09 -3.25 0.98
CA THR A 33 -6.36 -2.53 1.17
C THR A 33 -6.16 -1.03 0.98
N PHE A 34 -5.08 -0.48 1.51
CA PHE A 34 -4.77 0.94 1.35
C PHE A 34 -4.50 1.27 -0.13
N HIS A 35 -3.76 0.42 -0.83
CA HIS A 35 -3.53 0.60 -2.28
C HIS A 35 -4.85 0.62 -3.05
N VAL A 36 -5.76 -0.31 -2.75
CA VAL A 36 -7.08 -0.35 -3.41
C VAL A 36 -7.87 0.94 -3.13
N ALA A 37 -7.80 1.44 -1.89
CA ALA A 37 -8.47 2.69 -1.53
C ALA A 37 -7.89 3.88 -2.30
N CYS A 38 -6.57 3.92 -2.51
CA CYS A 38 -5.94 4.97 -3.33
C CYS A 38 -6.38 4.87 -4.79
N LYS A 39 -6.48 3.64 -5.31
CA LYS A 39 -7.00 3.44 -6.68
C LYS A 39 -8.44 3.92 -6.81
N TYR A 40 -9.24 3.73 -5.78
CA TYR A 40 -10.61 4.24 -5.77
C TYR A 40 -10.63 5.77 -5.88
N ILE A 41 -9.76 6.45 -5.14
CA ILE A 41 -9.62 7.92 -5.22
C ILE A 41 -9.26 8.33 -6.64
N ILE A 42 -8.31 7.66 -7.27
CA ILE A 42 -7.88 7.95 -8.64
C ILE A 42 -9.04 7.80 -9.62
N ARG A 43 -9.82 6.74 -9.49
CA ARG A 43 -10.92 6.45 -10.43
C ARG A 43 -12.13 7.36 -10.26
N ASN A 44 -12.38 7.83 -9.05
CA ASN A 44 -13.62 8.54 -8.72
C ASN A 44 -13.44 10.06 -8.63
N ASN A 45 -12.26 10.57 -8.95
CA ASN A 45 -11.97 11.99 -8.96
C ASN A 45 -11.25 12.36 -10.24
N LYS A 46 -11.43 13.58 -10.71
CA LYS A 46 -10.75 14.08 -11.90
C LYS A 46 -9.43 14.72 -11.48
N LEU A 47 -8.42 13.89 -11.33
CA LEU A 47 -7.10 14.33 -10.92
C LEU A 47 -6.19 14.45 -12.14
N ASP A 48 -5.18 15.32 -12.04
CA ASP A 48 -4.17 15.44 -13.07
C ASP A 48 -3.42 14.11 -13.23
N LYS A 49 -2.99 13.83 -14.46
CA LYS A 49 -2.33 12.58 -14.76
C LYS A 49 -1.10 12.32 -13.89
N TYR A 50 -0.32 13.37 -13.62
CA TYR A 50 0.88 13.20 -12.78
C TYR A 50 0.53 12.80 -11.34
N VAL A 51 -0.63 13.27 -10.84
CA VAL A 51 -1.11 12.89 -9.51
C VAL A 51 -1.52 11.43 -9.49
N ASN A 52 -2.28 11.00 -10.50
CA ASN A 52 -2.70 9.61 -10.66
C ASN A 52 -1.49 8.67 -10.69
N ASP A 53 -0.49 9.01 -11.49
CA ASP A 53 0.72 8.20 -11.63
C ASP A 53 1.49 8.14 -10.30
N GLN A 54 1.63 9.26 -9.64
CA GLN A 54 2.38 9.36 -8.38
C GLN A 54 1.70 8.55 -7.28
N LEU A 55 0.40 8.75 -7.08
CA LEU A 55 -0.36 8.06 -6.03
C LEU A 55 -0.45 6.56 -6.32
N GLY A 56 -0.67 6.21 -7.58
CA GLY A 56 -0.76 4.80 -7.99
C GLY A 56 0.54 4.05 -7.73
N ARG A 57 1.67 4.61 -8.15
CA ARG A 57 2.99 3.98 -7.95
C ARG A 57 3.35 3.88 -6.48
N ALA A 58 3.17 4.98 -5.74
CA ALA A 58 3.53 5.01 -4.33
C ALA A 58 2.71 4.00 -3.53
N SER A 59 1.40 3.97 -3.74
CA SER A 59 0.54 3.03 -3.00
C SER A 59 0.83 1.57 -3.36
N PHE A 60 1.11 1.29 -4.63
CA PHE A 60 1.47 -0.06 -5.08
C PHE A 60 2.81 -0.51 -4.51
N SER A 61 3.75 0.42 -4.35
CA SER A 61 5.08 0.15 -3.80
C SER A 61 5.02 -0.37 -2.36
N ILE A 62 4.01 -0.01 -1.58
CA ILE A 62 3.94 -0.39 -0.17
C ILE A 62 3.85 -1.92 0.00
N PRO A 63 2.82 -2.60 -0.53
CA PRO A 63 2.74 -4.05 -0.37
C PRO A 63 3.89 -4.79 -1.06
N LEU A 64 4.39 -4.27 -2.19
CA LEU A 64 5.51 -4.91 -2.88
C LEU A 64 6.76 -4.93 -2.02
N ASN A 65 7.10 -3.82 -1.37
CA ASN A 65 8.28 -3.74 -0.51
C ASN A 65 8.12 -4.59 0.75
N ILE A 66 6.92 -4.70 1.29
CA ILE A 66 6.66 -5.60 2.42
C ILE A 66 6.92 -7.04 2.00
N ALA A 67 6.40 -7.44 0.85
CA ALA A 67 6.60 -8.80 0.34
C ALA A 67 8.08 -9.09 0.08
N GLU A 68 8.76 -8.19 -0.62
CA GLU A 68 10.18 -8.35 -0.94
C GLU A 68 11.04 -8.40 0.32
N GLY A 69 10.77 -7.50 1.28
CA GLY A 69 11.51 -7.48 2.54
C GLY A 69 11.32 -8.76 3.33
N SER A 70 10.11 -9.30 3.32
CA SER A 70 9.80 -10.57 4.00
C SER A 70 10.58 -11.74 3.45
N GLY A 71 11.00 -11.67 2.18
CA GLY A 71 11.77 -12.71 1.54
C GLY A 71 13.28 -12.60 1.74
N LYS A 72 13.77 -11.54 2.36
CA LYS A 72 15.21 -11.35 2.58
C LYS A 72 15.68 -12.09 3.82
N PHE A 73 16.94 -12.57 3.77
CA PHE A 73 17.50 -13.33 4.88
C PHE A 73 18.06 -12.44 5.99
N SER A 74 18.76 -11.35 5.64
CA SER A 74 19.38 -10.51 6.65
C SER A 74 18.41 -9.48 7.22
N LYS A 75 18.59 -9.16 8.51
CA LYS A 75 17.80 -8.12 9.17
C LYS A 75 17.99 -6.76 8.49
N LYS A 76 19.21 -6.48 8.06
CA LYS A 76 19.54 -5.22 7.39
C LYS A 76 18.74 -5.06 6.09
N ASP A 77 18.70 -6.11 5.27
CA ASP A 77 17.96 -6.08 4.01
C ASP A 77 16.45 -5.96 4.25
N ARG A 78 15.93 -6.71 5.20
CA ARG A 78 14.52 -6.62 5.57
C ARG A 78 14.15 -5.20 6.01
N LYS A 79 14.98 -4.63 6.87
CA LYS A 79 14.78 -3.27 7.38
C LYS A 79 14.75 -2.25 6.25
N ASN A 80 15.64 -2.39 5.27
CA ASN A 80 15.71 -1.49 4.13
C ASN A 80 14.41 -1.50 3.32
N TYR A 81 13.88 -2.69 3.04
CA TYR A 81 12.63 -2.80 2.28
C TYR A 81 11.42 -2.27 3.06
N PHE A 82 11.34 -2.55 4.36
CA PHE A 82 10.24 -2.02 5.18
C PHE A 82 10.33 -0.51 5.35
N THR A 83 11.54 0.02 5.39
CA THR A 83 11.76 1.48 5.42
C THR A 83 11.31 2.13 4.11
N THR A 84 11.58 1.48 2.97
CA THR A 84 11.10 1.93 1.67
C THR A 84 9.58 1.90 1.60
N ALA A 85 8.97 0.83 2.11
CA ALA A 85 7.50 0.73 2.18
C ALA A 85 6.92 1.90 2.97
N ARG A 86 7.50 2.22 4.11
CA ARG A 86 7.03 3.32 4.96
C ARG A 86 7.21 4.68 4.28
N ALA A 87 8.32 4.87 3.59
CA ALA A 87 8.56 6.09 2.82
C ALA A 87 7.52 6.26 1.71
N SER A 88 7.17 5.17 1.03
CA SER A 88 6.12 5.18 0.00
C SER A 88 4.76 5.54 0.59
N LEU A 89 4.46 5.04 1.78
CA LEU A 89 3.23 5.41 2.50
C LEU A 89 3.21 6.90 2.80
N PHE A 90 4.31 7.45 3.27
CA PHE A 90 4.41 8.89 3.56
C PHE A 90 4.21 9.72 2.31
N GLU A 91 4.70 9.24 1.17
CA GLU A 91 4.46 9.90 -0.12
C GLU A 91 2.95 9.93 -0.43
N CYS A 92 2.25 8.83 -0.21
CA CYS A 92 0.79 8.79 -0.38
C CYS A 92 0.09 9.77 0.55
N ILE A 93 0.52 9.82 1.82
CA ILE A 93 -0.05 10.73 2.80
C ILE A 93 0.10 12.19 2.33
N ALA A 94 1.28 12.54 1.84
CA ALA A 94 1.53 13.89 1.34
C ALA A 94 0.65 14.22 0.14
N VAL A 95 0.51 13.30 -0.82
CA VAL A 95 -0.36 13.50 -1.98
C VAL A 95 -1.81 13.71 -1.54
N LEU A 96 -2.31 12.87 -0.65
CA LEU A 96 -3.69 12.97 -0.17
C LEU A 96 -3.93 14.27 0.61
N ASP A 97 -2.95 14.70 1.39
CA ASP A 97 -3.02 15.94 2.14
C ASP A 97 -3.14 17.14 1.19
N ILE A 98 -2.28 17.16 0.16
CA ILE A 98 -2.34 18.22 -0.86
C ILE A 98 -3.68 18.22 -1.58
N LEU A 99 -4.18 17.06 -1.99
CA LEU A 99 -5.46 16.96 -2.68
C LEU A 99 -6.62 17.43 -1.81
N SER A 100 -6.56 17.13 -0.53
CA SER A 100 -7.59 17.61 0.42
C SER A 100 -7.55 19.13 0.54
N ASP A 101 -6.37 19.72 0.65
CA ASP A 101 -6.23 21.18 0.73
C ASP A 101 -6.70 21.88 -0.53
N GLU A 102 -6.49 21.24 -1.69
CA GLU A 102 -6.92 21.77 -2.98
C GLU A 102 -8.39 21.48 -3.29
N ASN A 103 -9.09 20.81 -2.39
CA ASN A 103 -10.49 20.40 -2.56
C ASN A 103 -10.70 19.47 -3.78
N GLU A 104 -9.68 18.71 -4.15
CA GLU A 104 -9.74 17.73 -5.24
C GLU A 104 -10.36 16.42 -4.80
N ILE A 105 -10.35 16.15 -3.50
CA ILE A 105 -11.04 15.03 -2.86
C ILE A 105 -11.81 15.55 -1.67
N SER A 106 -12.84 14.83 -1.24
CA SER A 106 -13.64 15.24 -0.09
C SER A 106 -12.85 15.12 1.21
N LYS A 107 -13.24 15.91 2.20
CA LYS A 107 -12.63 15.84 3.54
C LYS A 107 -12.87 14.47 4.18
N ASP A 108 -14.02 13.87 3.92
CA ASP A 108 -14.34 12.53 4.45
C ASP A 108 -13.47 11.46 3.84
N GLU A 109 -13.25 11.51 2.53
CA GLU A 109 -12.32 10.58 1.85
C GLU A 109 -10.91 10.71 2.43
N ALA A 110 -10.43 11.94 2.56
CA ALA A 110 -9.10 12.20 3.10
C ALA A 110 -8.98 11.70 4.54
N LYS A 111 -9.96 11.96 5.38
CA LYS A 111 -9.95 11.57 6.79
C LYS A 111 -9.90 10.06 6.96
N LYS A 112 -10.69 9.33 6.17
CA LYS A 112 -10.70 7.87 6.22
C LYS A 112 -9.34 7.29 5.83
N LEU A 113 -8.76 7.79 4.74
CA LEU A 113 -7.47 7.31 4.26
C LEU A 113 -6.34 7.65 5.23
N MET A 114 -6.39 8.82 5.86
CA MET A 114 -5.39 9.23 6.85
C MET A 114 -5.43 8.33 8.08
N LYS A 115 -6.61 7.89 8.50
CA LYS A 115 -6.74 6.95 9.61
C LYS A 115 -6.10 5.61 9.27
N ASP A 116 -6.37 5.09 8.08
CA ASP A 116 -5.79 3.83 7.63
C ASP A 116 -4.27 3.95 7.47
N ALA A 117 -3.81 5.08 6.94
CA ALA A 117 -2.39 5.34 6.75
C ALA A 117 -1.66 5.43 8.10
N ASP A 118 -2.26 6.06 9.09
CA ASP A 118 -1.68 6.17 10.42
C ASP A 118 -1.45 4.79 11.02
N GLU A 119 -2.45 3.92 10.97
CA GLU A 119 -2.34 2.56 11.46
C GLU A 119 -1.23 1.80 10.74
N LEU A 120 -1.21 1.88 9.42
CA LEU A 120 -0.21 1.19 8.60
C LEU A 120 1.20 1.70 8.90
N SER A 121 1.36 3.00 9.07
CA SER A 121 2.68 3.59 9.39
C SER A 121 3.20 3.12 10.74
N ARG A 122 2.33 2.97 11.72
CA ARG A 122 2.71 2.47 13.05
C ARG A 122 3.12 1.01 12.99
N MET A 123 2.43 0.20 12.21
CA MET A 123 2.77 -1.21 12.02
C MET A 123 4.14 -1.35 11.35
N LEU A 124 4.40 -0.57 10.32
CA LEU A 124 5.70 -0.58 9.63
C LEU A 124 6.81 -0.10 10.55
N TYR A 125 6.56 0.95 11.33
CA TYR A 125 7.52 1.44 12.30
C TYR A 125 7.92 0.34 13.30
N ALA A 126 6.94 -0.38 13.83
CA ALA A 126 7.19 -1.47 14.78
C ALA A 126 8.04 -2.57 14.14
N MET A 127 7.73 -2.94 12.90
CA MET A 127 8.50 -3.95 12.17
C MET A 127 9.96 -3.52 11.98
N ILE A 128 10.17 -2.28 11.58
CA ILE A 128 11.52 -1.71 11.37
C ILE A 128 12.29 -1.70 12.69
N LYS A 129 11.65 -1.24 13.74
CA LYS A 129 12.28 -1.15 15.06
C LYS A 129 12.68 -2.53 15.58
N ASN A 130 11.86 -3.55 15.36
CA ASN A 130 12.17 -4.91 15.81
C ASN A 130 13.37 -5.53 15.10
N LEU A 131 13.77 -4.96 13.97
CA LEU A 131 14.95 -5.41 13.21
C LEU A 131 16.23 -4.63 13.56
N SER A 132 16.16 -3.70 14.49
CA SER A 132 17.31 -2.84 14.85
C SER A 132 18.15 -3.39 16.03
#